data_16fcb48e66898cc530b0f2ad1590df80
#
_entry.id   16fcb48e66898cc530b0f2ad1590df80
#
_cell.length_a   1.000
_cell.length_b   1.000
_cell.length_c   1.000
_cell.angle_alpha   90.00
_cell.angle_beta   90.00
_cell.angle_gamma   90.00
#
_symmetry.space_group_name_H-M   'P 1'
#
loop_
_entity.id
_entity.type
_entity.pdbx_description
1 polymer ?
#
loop_
_entity_poly.entity_id
_entity_poly.type
_entity_poly.pdbx_seq_one_letter_code
_entity_poly.pdbx_strand_id
1 'polypeptide(L)'
;MRKKILFFSLLLLLSLASGSCKRISNKNESKEVILASFTVLADIITNVAKDDFIVRSITKPGVEVHGYQPTPSDLVKASSAFVFVDNGFGFELWAEKFVSNLKVKRITVAEDLDPVFIS
;
A
#
# COMPACT_ATOMS: atom_id res chain seq x y z
N MET A 1 -35.21 -54.45 6.24
CA MET A 1 -33.80 -54.17 6.30
C MET A 1 -33.28 -53.39 5.06
N ARG A 2 -33.62 -53.77 3.85
CA ARG A 2 -33.14 -53.10 2.60
C ARG A 2 -33.44 -51.58 2.50
N LYS A 3 -34.63 -51.12 2.97
CA LYS A 3 -35.03 -49.71 2.95
C LYS A 3 -34.21 -48.82 3.92
N LYS A 4 -33.77 -49.36 5.07
CA LYS A 4 -32.95 -48.64 6.04
C LYS A 4 -31.49 -48.47 5.54
N ILE A 5 -30.99 -49.45 4.83
CA ILE A 5 -29.64 -49.39 4.22
C ILE A 5 -29.59 -48.34 3.09
N LEU A 6 -30.63 -48.25 2.27
CA LEU A 6 -30.76 -47.25 1.23
C LEU A 6 -30.82 -45.81 1.81
N PHE A 7 -31.51 -45.63 2.94
CA PHE A 7 -31.63 -44.33 3.59
C PHE A 7 -30.29 -43.86 4.21
N PHE A 8 -29.54 -44.82 4.79
CA PHE A 8 -28.21 -44.54 5.34
C PHE A 8 -27.19 -44.26 4.24
N SER A 9 -27.27 -44.95 3.11
CA SER A 9 -26.41 -44.70 1.94
C SER A 9 -26.68 -43.33 1.32
N LEU A 10 -27.94 -42.89 1.24
CA LEU A 10 -28.31 -41.56 0.73
C LEU A 10 -27.86 -40.44 1.66
N LEU A 11 -27.90 -40.66 2.97
CA LEU A 11 -27.43 -39.67 3.97
C LEU A 11 -25.89 -39.51 3.91
N LEU A 12 -25.19 -40.63 3.68
CA LEU A 12 -23.71 -40.61 3.55
C LEU A 12 -23.24 -39.92 2.26
N LEU A 13 -24.00 -40.04 1.16
CA LEU A 13 -23.70 -39.32 -0.07
C LEU A 13 -23.95 -37.80 0.05
N LEU A 14 -24.92 -37.38 0.86
CA LEU A 14 -25.23 -35.95 1.06
C LEU A 14 -24.17 -35.23 1.91
N SER A 15 -23.45 -35.96 2.80
CA SER A 15 -22.41 -35.41 3.63
C SER A 15 -21.09 -35.13 2.89
N LEU A 16 -20.90 -35.74 1.72
CA LEU A 16 -19.70 -35.52 0.84
C LEU A 16 -19.86 -34.31 -0.06
N ALA A 17 -21.04 -33.70 -0.16
CA ALA A 17 -21.31 -32.54 -1.00
C ALA A 17 -20.98 -31.19 -0.29
N SER A 18 -20.58 -31.19 0.99
CA SER A 18 -20.00 -30.02 1.63
C SER A 18 -18.53 -29.82 1.21
N GLY A 19 -18.28 -29.97 -0.08
CA GLY A 19 -17.02 -29.63 -0.73
C GLY A 19 -16.71 -28.16 -0.48
N SER A 20 -15.70 -27.96 0.31
CA SER A 20 -14.90 -26.77 0.54
C SER A 20 -15.03 -25.78 -0.62
N CYS A 21 -15.84 -24.75 -0.44
CA CYS A 21 -15.73 -23.53 -1.23
C CYS A 21 -14.37 -22.90 -0.88
N LYS A 22 -13.33 -23.38 -1.53
CA LYS A 22 -12.05 -22.69 -1.59
C LYS A 22 -12.35 -21.37 -2.28
N ARG A 23 -12.49 -20.32 -1.48
CA ARG A 23 -12.61 -18.94 -1.97
C ARG A 23 -11.38 -18.69 -2.80
N ILE A 24 -11.49 -18.87 -4.11
CA ILE A 24 -10.49 -18.42 -5.06
C ILE A 24 -10.55 -16.91 -4.94
N SER A 25 -9.68 -16.35 -4.09
CA SER A 25 -9.37 -14.93 -4.10
C SER A 25 -8.81 -14.66 -5.49
N ASN A 26 -9.62 -14.08 -6.34
CA ASN A 26 -9.19 -13.63 -7.65
C ASN A 26 -8.23 -12.45 -7.42
N LYS A 27 -6.94 -12.77 -7.24
CA LYS A 27 -5.84 -11.81 -6.96
C LYS A 27 -5.46 -11.06 -8.25
N ASN A 28 -6.47 -10.52 -8.94
CA ASN A 28 -6.32 -9.60 -10.05
C ASN A 28 -6.81 -8.18 -9.69
N GLU A 29 -6.84 -7.85 -8.39
CA GLU A 29 -6.92 -6.45 -7.99
C GLU A 29 -5.54 -5.84 -8.26
N SER A 30 -5.51 -4.83 -9.13
CA SER A 30 -4.33 -4.01 -9.34
C SER A 30 -3.93 -3.43 -7.98
N LYS A 31 -2.73 -3.80 -7.49
CA LYS A 31 -2.24 -3.31 -6.19
C LYS A 31 -2.22 -1.79 -6.20
N GLU A 32 -2.67 -1.20 -5.10
CA GLU A 32 -2.60 0.23 -4.89
C GLU A 32 -1.15 0.71 -4.77
N VAL A 33 -0.91 1.95 -5.19
CA VAL A 33 0.43 2.53 -5.22
C VAL A 33 0.63 3.43 -4.01
N ILE A 34 1.64 3.13 -3.20
CA ILE A 34 2.17 4.05 -2.19
C ILE A 34 3.32 4.84 -2.81
N LEU A 35 3.24 6.16 -2.76
CA LEU A 35 4.25 7.05 -3.30
C LEU A 35 5.02 7.72 -2.17
N ALA A 36 6.29 7.38 -2.01
CA ALA A 36 7.19 8.02 -1.05
C ALA A 36 7.87 9.26 -1.67
N SER A 37 8.19 10.24 -0.85
CA SER A 37 8.92 11.43 -1.28
C SER A 37 10.33 11.11 -1.80
N PHE A 38 11.04 10.18 -1.14
CA PHE A 38 12.41 9.80 -1.51
C PHE A 38 12.69 8.31 -1.31
N THR A 39 13.82 7.86 -1.86
CA THR A 39 14.13 6.44 -2.02
C THR A 39 14.31 5.66 -0.71
N VAL A 40 14.94 6.27 0.31
CA VAL A 40 15.14 5.58 1.61
C VAL A 40 13.78 5.35 2.27
N LEU A 41 12.88 6.32 2.23
CA LEU A 41 11.53 6.18 2.75
C LEU A 41 10.76 5.11 1.96
N ALA A 42 10.92 5.07 0.64
CA ALA A 42 10.32 4.01 -0.19
C ALA A 42 10.82 2.61 0.19
N ASP A 43 12.11 2.46 0.51
CA ASP A 43 12.69 1.20 0.94
C ASP A 43 12.08 0.74 2.28
N ILE A 44 12.01 1.65 3.26
CA ILE A 44 11.36 1.38 4.56
C ILE A 44 9.91 0.93 4.37
N ILE A 45 9.14 1.67 3.56
CA ILE A 45 7.74 1.34 3.29
C ILE A 45 7.62 -0.01 2.59
N THR A 46 8.50 -0.33 1.66
CA THR A 46 8.53 -1.64 0.96
C THR A 46 8.72 -2.78 1.95
N ASN A 47 9.62 -2.62 2.91
CA ASN A 47 9.87 -3.63 3.94
C ASN A 47 8.67 -3.83 4.89
N VAL A 48 7.87 -2.79 5.12
CA VAL A 48 6.66 -2.85 5.95
C VAL A 48 5.46 -3.38 5.17
N ALA A 49 5.23 -2.85 3.97
CA ALA A 49 4.07 -3.16 3.13
C ALA A 49 4.22 -4.51 2.41
N LYS A 50 5.44 -5.01 2.25
CA LYS A 50 5.75 -6.25 1.54
C LYS A 50 5.09 -6.30 0.15
N ASP A 51 4.36 -7.36 -0.12
CA ASP A 51 3.72 -7.60 -1.42
C ASP A 51 2.29 -7.04 -1.53
N ASP A 52 1.77 -6.36 -0.51
CA ASP A 52 0.38 -5.90 -0.52
C ASP A 52 0.18 -4.63 -1.37
N PHE A 53 1.24 -3.81 -1.51
CA PHE A 53 1.23 -2.56 -2.26
C PHE A 53 2.36 -2.50 -3.29
N ILE A 54 2.22 -1.58 -4.25
CA ILE A 54 3.32 -1.15 -5.11
C ILE A 54 3.91 0.11 -4.50
N VAL A 55 5.18 0.08 -4.09
CA VAL A 55 5.86 1.25 -3.53
C VAL A 55 6.73 1.91 -4.60
N ARG A 56 6.63 3.24 -4.71
CA ARG A 56 7.43 4.05 -5.64
C ARG A 56 7.98 5.26 -4.93
N SER A 57 9.06 5.84 -5.47
CA SER A 57 9.64 7.09 -4.99
C SER A 57 9.46 8.21 -6.02
N ILE A 58 9.28 9.45 -5.54
CA ILE A 58 9.33 10.66 -6.37
C ILE A 58 10.76 10.88 -6.82
N THR A 59 11.71 11.01 -5.87
CA THR A 59 13.10 11.24 -6.21
C THR A 59 13.78 9.94 -6.65
N LYS A 60 14.81 10.08 -7.48
CA LYS A 60 15.69 8.98 -7.87
C LYS A 60 16.78 8.78 -6.82
N PRO A 61 17.46 7.61 -6.80
CA PRO A 61 18.63 7.39 -5.95
C PRO A 61 19.70 8.47 -6.18
N GLY A 62 20.29 8.99 -5.09
CA GLY A 62 21.34 9.99 -5.12
C GLY A 62 20.88 11.43 -5.38
N VAL A 63 19.59 11.67 -5.53
CA VAL A 63 19.06 13.04 -5.67
C VAL A 63 18.95 13.68 -4.29
N GLU A 64 19.38 14.94 -4.19
CA GLU A 64 19.20 15.78 -3.01
C GLU A 64 17.70 16.07 -2.81
N VAL A 65 17.21 15.84 -1.61
CA VAL A 65 15.76 15.86 -1.30
C VAL A 65 15.25 17.22 -0.89
N HIS A 66 16.03 17.98 -0.09
CA HIS A 66 15.59 19.28 0.45
C HIS A 66 15.27 20.31 -0.62
N GLY A 67 16.15 20.42 -1.62
CA GLY A 67 16.02 21.37 -2.73
C GLY A 67 15.32 20.77 -3.95
N TYR A 68 14.73 19.60 -3.86
CA TYR A 68 14.10 18.96 -5.00
C TYR A 68 12.94 19.80 -5.55
N GLN A 69 12.88 19.89 -6.87
CA GLN A 69 11.78 20.55 -7.56
C GLN A 69 10.97 19.51 -8.34
N PRO A 70 9.74 19.21 -7.90
CA PRO A 70 8.91 18.24 -8.58
C PRO A 70 8.59 18.64 -10.02
N THR A 71 8.65 17.67 -10.89
CA THR A 71 8.34 17.82 -12.32
C THR A 71 6.86 17.54 -12.62
N PRO A 72 6.34 17.92 -13.77
CA PRO A 72 5.00 17.53 -14.21
C PRO A 72 4.78 16.02 -14.22
N SER A 73 5.82 15.23 -14.52
CA SER A 73 5.73 13.76 -14.46
C SER A 73 5.56 13.24 -13.05
N ASP A 74 6.08 13.92 -12.04
CA ASP A 74 5.91 13.55 -10.64
C ASP A 74 4.48 13.85 -10.16
N LEU A 75 3.87 14.93 -10.66
CA LEU A 75 2.45 15.20 -10.43
C LEU A 75 1.55 14.09 -10.99
N VAL A 76 1.86 13.58 -12.18
CA VAL A 76 1.13 12.44 -12.76
C VAL A 76 1.28 11.19 -11.90
N LYS A 77 2.48 10.88 -11.43
CA LYS A 77 2.70 9.75 -10.49
C LYS A 77 1.87 9.92 -9.21
N ALA A 78 1.90 11.12 -8.61
CA ALA A 78 1.20 11.40 -7.37
C ALA A 78 -0.32 11.35 -7.52
N SER A 79 -0.87 11.84 -8.63
CA SER A 79 -2.32 11.82 -8.87
C SER A 79 -2.90 10.40 -8.99
N SER A 80 -2.07 9.42 -9.34
CA SER A 80 -2.45 8.00 -9.45
C SER A 80 -2.14 7.18 -8.20
N ALA A 81 -1.54 7.80 -7.17
CA ALA A 81 -1.21 7.11 -5.93
C ALA A 81 -2.40 7.02 -4.99
N PHE A 82 -2.48 5.92 -4.24
CA PHE A 82 -3.42 5.74 -3.13
C PHE A 82 -3.08 6.68 -1.96
N VAL A 83 -1.79 6.79 -1.66
CA VAL A 83 -1.27 7.63 -0.58
C VAL A 83 0.12 8.16 -0.94
N PHE A 84 0.38 9.40 -0.54
CA PHE A 84 1.71 10.02 -0.57
C PHE A 84 2.28 10.05 0.85
N VAL A 85 3.54 9.64 0.98
CA VAL A 85 4.24 9.56 2.28
C VAL A 85 5.49 10.42 2.23
N ASP A 86 5.64 11.30 3.19
CA ASP A 86 6.83 12.15 3.38
C ASP A 86 7.38 12.04 4.80
N ASN A 87 8.63 12.49 5.00
CA ASN A 87 9.28 12.42 6.31
C ASN A 87 8.72 13.45 7.29
N GLY A 88 8.57 14.68 6.87
CA GLY A 88 8.23 15.80 7.75
C GLY A 88 9.45 16.55 8.29
N PHE A 89 9.26 17.40 9.31
CA PHE A 89 10.26 18.28 9.90
C PHE A 89 11.02 19.17 8.91
N GLY A 90 10.35 19.55 7.81
CA GLY A 90 10.96 20.38 6.80
C GLY A 90 11.98 19.65 5.93
N PHE A 91 12.08 18.32 5.99
CA PHE A 91 12.99 17.56 5.16
C PHE A 91 12.61 17.68 3.68
N GLU A 92 11.32 17.71 3.35
CA GLU A 92 10.78 17.93 2.00
C GLU A 92 9.90 19.18 1.97
N LEU A 93 10.49 20.38 2.03
CA LEU A 93 9.74 21.63 2.01
C LEU A 93 8.81 21.79 0.78
N TRP A 94 9.17 21.14 -0.31
CA TRP A 94 8.38 21.12 -1.54
C TRP A 94 7.13 20.24 -1.46
N ALA A 95 7.09 19.26 -0.54
CA ALA A 95 6.04 18.24 -0.50
C ALA A 95 4.67 18.84 -0.21
N GLU A 96 4.56 19.77 0.72
CA GLU A 96 3.29 20.40 1.07
C GLU A 96 2.64 21.09 -0.14
N LYS A 97 3.39 21.94 -0.83
CA LYS A 97 2.91 22.64 -2.04
C LYS A 97 2.62 21.65 -3.17
N PHE A 98 3.42 20.58 -3.25
CA PHE A 98 3.28 19.55 -4.27
C PHE A 98 1.96 18.80 -4.14
N VAL A 99 1.59 18.37 -2.93
CA VAL A 99 0.38 17.57 -2.71
C VAL A 99 -0.89 18.40 -2.45
N SER A 100 -0.77 19.69 -2.11
CA SER A 100 -1.92 20.56 -1.77
C SER A 100 -2.97 20.64 -2.88
N ASN A 101 -2.56 20.51 -4.13
CA ASN A 101 -3.45 20.55 -5.31
C ASN A 101 -3.88 19.15 -5.79
N LEU A 102 -3.45 18.09 -5.10
CA LEU A 102 -3.76 16.71 -5.43
C LEU A 102 -4.79 16.15 -4.45
N LYS A 103 -5.70 15.33 -4.97
CA LYS A 103 -6.68 14.61 -4.13
C LYS A 103 -6.08 13.29 -3.59
N VAL A 104 -4.80 13.31 -3.21
CA VAL A 104 -4.10 12.16 -2.65
C VAL A 104 -4.05 12.30 -1.13
N LYS A 105 -4.27 11.20 -0.42
CA LYS A 105 -4.06 11.16 1.04
C LYS A 105 -2.58 11.37 1.33
N ARG A 106 -2.24 12.20 2.31
CA ARG A 106 -0.87 12.42 2.79
C ARG A 106 -0.66 11.77 4.15
N ILE A 107 0.50 11.20 4.36
CA ILE A 107 1.00 10.71 5.65
C ILE A 107 2.39 11.32 5.85
N THR A 108 2.56 12.05 6.94
CA THR A 108 3.86 12.60 7.36
C THR A 108 4.40 11.73 8.50
N VAL A 109 5.50 11.04 8.26
CA VAL A 109 5.99 9.98 9.18
C VAL A 109 6.40 10.53 10.54
N ALA A 110 6.98 11.70 10.57
CA ALA A 110 7.50 12.32 11.79
C ALA A 110 6.55 13.36 12.42
N GLU A 111 5.28 13.38 12.03
CA GLU A 111 4.31 14.41 12.48
C GLU A 111 4.13 14.43 14.01
N ASP A 112 4.11 13.26 14.63
CA ASP A 112 3.87 13.10 16.07
C ASP A 112 5.15 12.94 16.90
N LEU A 113 6.33 13.17 16.31
CA LEU A 113 7.61 13.06 17.03
C LEU A 113 8.05 14.39 17.61
N ASP A 114 8.55 14.37 18.86
CA ASP A 114 9.22 15.52 19.47
C ASP A 114 10.69 15.57 19.02
N PRO A 115 11.12 16.58 18.23
CA PRO A 115 12.50 16.65 17.77
C PRO A 115 13.45 16.99 18.93
N VAL A 116 14.57 16.29 19.01
CA VAL A 116 15.67 16.63 19.91
C VAL A 116 16.61 17.60 19.20
N PHE A 117 16.69 18.83 19.72
CA PHE A 117 17.64 19.81 19.18
C PHE A 117 19.02 19.58 19.81
N ILE A 118 20.04 19.45 19.00
CA ILE A 118 21.44 19.38 19.41
C ILE A 118 21.95 20.83 19.46
N SER A 119 22.30 21.29 20.67
CA SER A 119 22.93 22.60 20.91
C SER A 119 24.43 22.53 20.71
#